data_e71fbdd3d5de05989bfde00ce3814bc3
#
_entry.id   e71fbdd3d5de05989bfde00ce3814bc3
#
_cell.length_a   1.000
_cell.length_b   1.000
_cell.length_c   1.000
_cell.angle_alpha   90.00
_cell.angle_beta   90.00
_cell.angle_gamma   90.00
#
_symmetry.space_group_name_H-M   'P 1'
#
loop_
_entity.id
_entity.type
_entity.pdbx_description
1 polymer ?
#
loop_
_entity_poly.entity_id
_entity_poly.type
_entity_poly.pdbx_seq_one_letter_code
_entity_poly.pdbx_strand_id
1 'polypeptide(L)'
;FKKAKENNMQIAVHGIGDGAVEIAADILNEVNRDNLSNPMRDGIVHAQITNKRIIDKMVKGNITAYIQPVFIDTDMEIAEERLGKERTFSSYAWKTMLDRGLHISGGSDAPVVSFNILENIYFAVTGKNIKGFPEGGWMPSQKLTVDEAVRLFTINAAYQSLEENIKGTLEIGKYADIVGLERNIYNIPEDEIKDVKVS
;
A
#
# COMPACT_ATOMS: atom_id res chain seq x y z
N PHE A 1 -18.28 8.96 9.85
CA PHE A 1 -16.99 9.08 10.52
C PHE A 1 -17.18 9.31 12.02
N LYS A 2 -17.81 10.42 12.49
CA LYS A 2 -18.00 10.70 13.92
C LYS A 2 -18.62 9.53 14.67
N LYS A 3 -19.74 8.96 14.16
CA LYS A 3 -20.40 7.80 14.77
C LYS A 3 -19.48 6.56 14.88
N ALA A 4 -18.59 6.32 13.94
CA ALA A 4 -17.60 5.25 14.02
C ALA A 4 -16.62 5.50 15.19
N LYS A 5 -16.14 6.73 15.32
CA LYS A 5 -15.22 7.10 16.42
C LYS A 5 -15.90 7.00 17.79
N GLU A 6 -17.15 7.43 17.91
CA GLU A 6 -17.95 7.29 19.15
C GLU A 6 -18.13 5.82 19.57
N ASN A 7 -18.02 4.88 18.64
CA ASN A 7 -18.14 3.44 18.88
C ASN A 7 -16.79 2.69 18.83
N ASN A 8 -15.66 3.40 18.88
CA ASN A 8 -14.32 2.83 18.81
C ASN A 8 -14.09 1.91 17.58
N MET A 9 -14.64 2.31 16.45
CA MET A 9 -14.48 1.58 15.18
C MET A 9 -13.35 2.21 14.36
N GLN A 10 -12.51 1.38 13.78
CA GLN A 10 -11.54 1.77 12.77
C GLN A 10 -12.27 2.22 11.50
N ILE A 11 -11.72 3.21 10.81
CA ILE A 11 -12.26 3.73 9.57
C ILE A 11 -11.28 3.42 8.44
N ALA A 12 -11.76 2.71 7.42
CA ALA A 12 -11.09 2.55 6.14
C ALA A 12 -11.99 3.13 5.05
N VAL A 13 -11.55 4.20 4.40
CA VAL A 13 -12.36 4.91 3.41
C VAL A 13 -11.73 4.81 2.02
N HIS A 14 -12.56 4.42 1.04
CA HIS A 14 -12.13 4.34 -0.35
C HIS A 14 -11.82 5.72 -0.93
N GLY A 15 -10.66 5.85 -1.60
CA GLY A 15 -10.25 7.09 -2.28
C GLY A 15 -9.19 6.82 -3.35
N ILE A 16 -9.56 6.88 -4.63
CA ILE A 16 -8.65 6.70 -5.77
C ILE A 16 -8.16 8.07 -6.27
N GLY A 17 -9.07 8.92 -6.75
CA GLY A 17 -8.74 10.23 -7.29
C GLY A 17 -8.25 11.22 -6.23
N ASP A 18 -7.39 12.13 -6.63
CA ASP A 18 -6.79 13.14 -5.76
C ASP A 18 -7.80 13.94 -4.93
N GLY A 19 -8.92 14.36 -5.53
CA GLY A 19 -10.00 15.03 -4.82
C GLY A 19 -10.64 14.15 -3.73
N ALA A 20 -10.87 12.86 -4.01
CA ALA A 20 -11.44 11.92 -3.04
C ALA A 20 -10.45 11.65 -1.90
N VAL A 21 -9.17 11.41 -2.22
CA VAL A 21 -8.12 11.19 -1.22
C VAL A 21 -7.95 12.42 -0.33
N GLU A 22 -8.00 13.63 -0.91
CA GLU A 22 -7.88 14.86 -0.15
C GLU A 22 -9.04 15.07 0.81
N ILE A 23 -10.30 14.90 0.34
CA ILE A 23 -11.49 15.01 1.19
C ILE A 23 -11.45 13.97 2.32
N ALA A 24 -11.06 12.73 2.00
CA ALA A 24 -10.91 11.68 3.01
C ALA A 24 -9.87 12.07 4.08
N ALA A 25 -8.70 12.57 3.65
CA ALA A 25 -7.66 13.03 4.56
C ALA A 25 -8.12 14.20 5.43
N ASP A 26 -8.85 15.17 4.87
CA ASP A 26 -9.39 16.31 5.64
C ASP A 26 -10.41 15.85 6.70
N ILE A 27 -11.32 14.93 6.33
CA ILE A 27 -12.32 14.41 7.27
C ILE A 27 -11.65 13.56 8.36
N LEU A 28 -10.68 12.71 8.02
CA LEU A 28 -9.95 11.91 9.01
C LEU A 28 -9.16 12.80 9.98
N ASN A 29 -8.52 13.86 9.49
CA ASN A 29 -7.87 14.85 10.34
C ASN A 29 -8.86 15.57 11.27
N GLU A 30 -10.04 15.92 10.77
CA GLU A 30 -11.08 16.58 11.57
C GLU A 30 -11.64 15.67 12.67
N VAL A 31 -11.93 14.40 12.37
CA VAL A 31 -12.49 13.48 13.38
C VAL A 31 -11.44 12.97 14.38
N ASN A 32 -10.16 13.05 14.03
CA ASN A 32 -9.03 12.69 14.89
C ASN A 32 -8.31 13.91 15.48
N ARG A 33 -8.85 15.12 15.34
CA ARG A 33 -8.17 16.37 15.72
C ARG A 33 -7.70 16.40 17.17
N ASP A 34 -8.40 15.74 18.07
CA ASP A 34 -8.08 15.68 19.50
C ASP A 34 -7.01 14.61 19.80
N ASN A 35 -6.74 13.72 18.84
CA ASN A 35 -5.69 12.69 18.94
C ASN A 35 -5.13 12.31 17.55
N LEU A 36 -4.24 13.14 17.02
CA LEU A 36 -3.60 12.93 15.71
C LEU A 36 -2.61 11.75 15.69
N SER A 37 -2.38 11.06 16.82
CA SER A 37 -1.62 9.80 16.81
C SER A 37 -2.37 8.67 16.08
N ASN A 38 -3.68 8.86 15.84
CA ASN A 38 -4.53 7.91 15.13
C ASN A 38 -4.43 6.47 15.68
N PRO A 39 -4.75 6.25 16.96
CA PRO A 39 -4.55 4.95 17.59
C PRO A 39 -5.40 3.83 16.98
N MET A 40 -6.49 4.18 16.30
CA MET A 40 -7.33 3.24 15.56
C MET A 40 -6.80 2.95 14.15
N ARG A 41 -5.72 3.62 13.72
CA ARG A 41 -5.09 3.42 12.42
C ARG A 41 -6.06 3.61 11.25
N ASP A 42 -6.90 4.65 11.37
CA ASP A 42 -7.81 5.03 10.29
C ASP A 42 -7.01 5.33 9.03
N GLY A 43 -7.55 4.92 7.89
CA GLY A 43 -6.79 5.01 6.67
C GLY A 43 -7.63 5.17 5.41
N ILE A 44 -6.92 5.33 4.29
CA ILE A 44 -7.50 5.51 2.96
C ILE A 44 -7.15 4.29 2.12
N VAL A 45 -8.18 3.63 1.59
CA VAL A 45 -8.04 2.52 0.66
C VAL A 45 -7.71 3.07 -0.72
N HIS A 46 -6.75 2.47 -1.38
CA HIS A 46 -6.07 2.86 -2.60
C HIS A 46 -5.08 4.01 -2.41
N ALA A 47 -5.52 5.21 -2.00
CA ALA A 47 -4.67 6.40 -1.91
C ALA A 47 -3.79 6.59 -3.16
N GLN A 48 -4.38 6.34 -4.34
CA GLN A 48 -3.67 6.05 -5.58
C GLN A 48 -3.17 7.31 -6.28
N ILE A 49 -4.06 8.30 -6.47
CA ILE A 49 -3.71 9.58 -7.07
C ILE A 49 -3.49 10.58 -5.94
N THR A 50 -2.23 10.98 -5.77
CA THR A 50 -1.82 11.87 -4.68
C THR A 50 -0.95 13.02 -5.20
N ASN A 51 -0.58 13.90 -4.32
CA ASN A 51 0.44 14.92 -4.50
C ASN A 51 1.06 15.28 -3.14
N LYS A 52 2.10 16.10 -3.16
CA LYS A 52 2.80 16.51 -1.93
C LYS A 52 1.84 17.02 -0.84
N ARG A 53 0.87 17.87 -1.20
CA ARG A 53 -0.09 18.45 -0.25
C ARG A 53 -0.98 17.39 0.40
N ILE A 54 -1.45 16.42 -0.37
CA ILE A 54 -2.28 15.32 0.14
C ILE A 54 -1.45 14.45 1.08
N ILE A 55 -0.24 14.06 0.67
CA ILE A 55 0.67 13.27 1.51
C ILE A 55 1.00 14.03 2.80
N ASP A 56 1.24 15.35 2.74
CA ASP A 56 1.47 16.18 3.93
C ASP A 56 0.28 16.12 4.92
N LYS A 57 -0.95 16.12 4.41
CA LYS A 57 -2.17 15.95 5.23
C LYS A 57 -2.25 14.57 5.87
N MET A 58 -1.92 13.52 5.11
CA MET A 58 -1.90 12.15 5.64
C MET A 58 -0.84 11.98 6.73
N VAL A 59 0.37 12.50 6.51
CA VAL A 59 1.46 12.49 7.50
C VAL A 59 1.03 13.22 8.77
N LYS A 60 0.44 14.41 8.64
CA LYS A 60 -0.02 15.21 9.78
C LYS A 60 -1.01 14.46 10.68
N GLY A 61 -1.93 13.71 10.07
CA GLY A 61 -2.95 12.95 10.79
C GLY A 61 -2.56 11.50 11.08
N ASN A 62 -1.33 11.11 10.79
CA ASN A 62 -0.88 9.71 10.85
C ASN A 62 -1.87 8.76 10.17
N ILE A 63 -2.44 9.21 9.03
CA ILE A 63 -3.44 8.47 8.25
C ILE A 63 -2.73 7.39 7.46
N THR A 64 -3.17 6.14 7.61
CA THR A 64 -2.58 4.99 6.93
C THR A 64 -3.09 4.84 5.49
N ALA A 65 -2.40 4.06 4.66
CA ALA A 65 -2.86 3.75 3.32
C ALA A 65 -2.88 2.24 3.07
N TYR A 66 -3.94 1.77 2.39
CA TYR A 66 -4.10 0.39 1.93
C TYR A 66 -3.88 0.38 0.42
N ILE A 67 -2.70 0.01 -0.03
CA ILE A 67 -2.31 0.10 -1.44
C ILE A 67 -2.50 -1.23 -2.19
N GLN A 68 -2.66 -1.15 -3.50
CA GLN A 68 -2.77 -2.31 -4.38
C GLN A 68 -1.71 -2.23 -5.49
N PRO A 69 -0.51 -2.79 -5.28
CA PRO A 69 0.55 -2.74 -6.28
C PRO A 69 0.15 -3.33 -7.63
N VAL A 70 -0.70 -4.35 -7.63
CA VAL A 70 -1.18 -5.01 -8.86
C VAL A 70 -1.92 -4.08 -9.81
N PHE A 71 -2.49 -2.98 -9.35
CA PHE A 71 -3.24 -2.06 -10.21
C PHE A 71 -2.35 -1.35 -11.24
N ILE A 72 -1.04 -1.22 -10.99
CA ILE A 72 -0.16 -0.64 -12.01
C ILE A 72 -0.12 -1.46 -13.30
N ASP A 73 -0.47 -2.77 -13.27
CA ASP A 73 -0.48 -3.63 -14.46
C ASP A 73 -1.32 -3.06 -15.60
N THR A 74 -2.46 -2.49 -15.26
CA THR A 74 -3.39 -1.88 -16.23
C THR A 74 -3.38 -0.36 -16.20
N ASP A 75 -3.18 0.24 -15.04
CA ASP A 75 -3.33 1.68 -14.87
C ASP A 75 -2.23 2.47 -15.57
N MET A 76 -1.02 1.91 -15.70
CA MET A 76 0.08 2.60 -16.39
C MET A 76 -0.25 2.95 -17.84
N GLU A 77 -1.12 2.18 -18.50
CA GLU A 77 -1.51 2.41 -19.89
C GLU A 77 -2.44 3.63 -20.06
N ILE A 78 -3.21 3.95 -19.02
CA ILE A 78 -4.25 4.99 -19.08
C ILE A 78 -4.00 6.19 -18.17
N ALA A 79 -3.07 6.06 -17.22
CA ALA A 79 -2.86 7.08 -16.20
C ALA A 79 -2.43 8.42 -16.79
N GLU A 80 -1.44 8.42 -17.71
CA GLU A 80 -0.94 9.67 -18.31
C GLU A 80 -2.01 10.33 -19.20
N GLU A 81 -2.82 9.56 -19.91
CA GLU A 81 -3.92 10.08 -20.73
C GLU A 81 -4.98 10.77 -19.85
N ARG A 82 -5.32 10.15 -18.70
CA ARG A 82 -6.37 10.66 -17.81
C ARG A 82 -5.94 11.77 -16.87
N LEU A 83 -4.70 11.73 -16.42
CA LEU A 83 -4.18 12.62 -15.37
C LEU A 83 -3.27 13.71 -15.92
N GLY A 84 -2.63 13.48 -17.09
CA GLY A 84 -1.49 14.24 -17.56
C GLY A 84 -0.20 13.87 -16.81
N LYS A 85 0.95 14.18 -17.40
CA LYS A 85 2.27 13.80 -16.92
C LYS A 85 2.55 14.21 -15.48
N GLU A 86 2.23 15.45 -15.12
CA GLU A 86 2.53 16.01 -13.80
C GLU A 86 1.81 15.24 -12.67
N ARG A 87 0.50 15.01 -12.81
CA ARG A 87 -0.28 14.30 -11.79
C ARG A 87 0.05 12.82 -11.76
N THR A 88 0.36 12.21 -12.92
CA THR A 88 0.82 10.82 -12.97
C THR A 88 2.11 10.66 -12.18
N PHE A 89 3.08 11.56 -12.34
CA PHE A 89 4.36 11.51 -11.66
C PHE A 89 4.26 11.52 -10.12
N SER A 90 3.22 12.14 -9.57
CA SER A 90 2.98 12.20 -8.13
C SER A 90 1.98 11.15 -7.60
N SER A 91 1.51 10.27 -8.48
CA SER A 91 0.58 9.18 -8.16
C SER A 91 1.35 7.88 -7.86
N TYR A 92 0.67 6.89 -7.27
CA TYR A 92 1.29 5.62 -6.86
C TYR A 92 2.58 5.83 -6.03
N ALA A 93 2.55 6.84 -5.16
CA ALA A 93 3.72 7.39 -4.49
C ALA A 93 4.12 6.60 -3.23
N TRP A 94 4.16 5.26 -3.33
CA TRP A 94 4.32 4.36 -2.20
C TRP A 94 5.66 4.53 -1.47
N LYS A 95 6.76 4.63 -2.24
CA LYS A 95 8.09 4.89 -1.65
C LYS A 95 8.12 6.24 -0.94
N THR A 96 7.57 7.27 -1.59
CA THR A 96 7.44 8.59 -0.98
C THR A 96 6.64 8.54 0.33
N MET A 97 5.54 7.79 0.37
CA MET A 97 4.73 7.63 1.59
C MET A 97 5.54 6.97 2.71
N LEU A 98 6.23 5.86 2.42
CA LEU A 98 7.11 5.17 3.37
C LEU A 98 8.23 6.09 3.89
N ASP A 99 8.95 6.76 2.99
CA ASP A 99 10.05 7.65 3.35
C ASP A 99 9.59 8.87 4.19
N ARG A 100 8.31 9.22 4.08
CA ARG A 100 7.66 10.25 4.90
C ARG A 100 7.12 9.70 6.23
N GLY A 101 7.34 8.41 6.52
CA GLY A 101 6.91 7.75 7.75
C GLY A 101 5.43 7.37 7.79
N LEU A 102 4.72 7.38 6.66
CA LEU A 102 3.37 6.85 6.59
C LEU A 102 3.40 5.33 6.70
N HIS A 103 2.47 4.80 7.47
CA HIS A 103 2.22 3.38 7.49
C HIS A 103 1.38 3.01 6.25
N ILE A 104 1.91 2.10 5.44
CA ILE A 104 1.18 1.54 4.30
C ILE A 104 1.13 0.01 4.40
N SER A 105 0.02 -0.58 4.00
CA SER A 105 -0.17 -2.03 3.88
C SER A 105 -0.63 -2.39 2.48
N GLY A 106 -0.30 -3.61 2.05
CA GLY A 106 -0.63 -4.12 0.72
C GLY A 106 -1.88 -5.00 0.72
N GLY A 107 -2.59 -4.97 -0.39
CA GLY A 107 -3.70 -5.85 -0.70
C GLY A 107 -3.85 -6.00 -2.21
N SER A 108 -4.71 -6.93 -2.65
CA SER A 108 -5.01 -7.11 -4.08
C SER A 108 -6.35 -6.51 -4.49
N ASP A 109 -7.20 -6.20 -3.51
CA ASP A 109 -8.60 -5.84 -3.77
C ASP A 109 -9.41 -6.96 -4.47
N ALA A 110 -9.06 -8.23 -4.15
CA ALA A 110 -9.77 -9.38 -4.70
C ALA A 110 -11.27 -9.31 -4.32
N PRO A 111 -12.19 -9.64 -5.26
CA PRO A 111 -11.98 -10.31 -6.55
C PRO A 111 -11.80 -9.38 -7.75
N VAL A 112 -11.51 -8.08 -7.55
CA VAL A 112 -11.28 -7.12 -8.65
C VAL A 112 -10.11 -7.57 -9.51
N VAL A 113 -9.02 -8.02 -8.86
CA VAL A 113 -7.87 -8.64 -9.52
C VAL A 113 -7.44 -9.91 -8.78
N SER A 114 -6.41 -10.60 -9.29
CA SER A 114 -5.82 -11.78 -8.67
C SER A 114 -5.37 -11.52 -7.24
N PHE A 115 -5.59 -12.48 -6.34
CA PHE A 115 -5.08 -12.45 -4.96
C PHE A 115 -3.63 -12.98 -4.83
N ASN A 116 -2.92 -13.19 -5.94
CA ASN A 116 -1.53 -13.64 -5.90
C ASN A 116 -0.61 -12.58 -5.31
N ILE A 117 -0.12 -12.82 -4.10
CA ILE A 117 0.71 -11.87 -3.36
C ILE A 117 2.12 -11.76 -3.98
N LEU A 118 2.65 -12.82 -4.57
CA LEU A 118 3.96 -12.76 -5.24
C LEU A 118 3.94 -11.87 -6.49
N GLU A 119 2.83 -11.84 -7.23
CA GLU A 119 2.63 -10.85 -8.29
C GLU A 119 2.58 -9.42 -7.71
N ASN A 120 1.86 -9.21 -6.61
CA ASN A 120 1.83 -7.90 -5.95
C ASN A 120 3.22 -7.43 -5.47
N ILE A 121 4.03 -8.33 -4.90
CA ILE A 121 5.42 -8.04 -4.53
C ILE A 121 6.23 -7.69 -5.78
N TYR A 122 6.10 -8.47 -6.86
CA TYR A 122 6.76 -8.19 -8.13
C TYR A 122 6.41 -6.78 -8.65
N PHE A 123 5.14 -6.40 -8.68
CA PHE A 123 4.71 -5.07 -9.12
C PHE A 123 5.31 -3.96 -8.26
N ALA A 124 5.31 -4.13 -6.95
CA ALA A 124 5.85 -3.14 -6.01
C ALA A 124 7.36 -2.95 -6.17
N VAL A 125 8.11 -4.02 -6.46
CA VAL A 125 9.57 -4.02 -6.55
C VAL A 125 10.05 -3.58 -7.93
N THR A 126 9.38 -4.04 -9.00
CA THR A 126 9.85 -3.77 -10.37
C THR A 126 9.23 -2.52 -10.98
N GLY A 127 7.99 -2.16 -10.59
CA GLY A 127 7.20 -1.12 -11.26
C GLY A 127 6.82 -1.47 -12.70
N LYS A 128 6.93 -2.76 -13.09
CA LYS A 128 6.62 -3.26 -14.44
C LYS A 128 5.23 -3.91 -14.46
N ASN A 129 4.63 -4.01 -15.63
CA ASN A 129 3.44 -4.85 -15.81
C ASN A 129 3.82 -6.34 -15.80
N ILE A 130 2.82 -7.23 -15.83
CA ILE A 130 3.05 -8.69 -15.78
C ILE A 130 3.91 -9.21 -16.94
N LYS A 131 3.97 -8.48 -18.06
CA LYS A 131 4.80 -8.80 -19.24
C LYS A 131 6.25 -8.30 -19.12
N GLY A 132 6.61 -7.62 -18.01
CA GLY A 132 7.96 -7.09 -17.79
C GLY A 132 8.21 -5.69 -18.39
N PHE A 133 7.19 -4.94 -18.73
CA PHE A 133 7.27 -3.61 -19.33
C PHE A 133 6.76 -2.50 -18.37
N PRO A 134 7.26 -1.27 -18.44
CA PRO A 134 8.43 -0.82 -19.22
C PRO A 134 9.76 -1.23 -18.59
N GLU A 135 10.83 -1.28 -19.40
CA GLU A 135 12.18 -1.49 -18.88
C GLU A 135 12.52 -0.43 -17.83
N GLY A 136 13.08 -0.85 -16.68
CA GLY A 136 13.36 0.03 -15.54
C GLY A 136 12.16 0.33 -14.63
N GLY A 137 10.94 0.00 -15.06
CA GLY A 137 9.70 0.27 -14.31
C GLY A 137 9.03 1.60 -14.69
N TRP A 138 7.71 1.66 -14.55
CA TRP A 138 6.89 2.83 -14.91
C TRP A 138 7.15 4.05 -14.00
N MET A 139 7.34 3.81 -12.69
CA MET A 139 7.64 4.84 -11.69
C MET A 139 8.89 4.45 -10.90
N PRO A 140 10.11 4.54 -11.49
CA PRO A 140 11.33 3.98 -10.90
C PRO A 140 11.64 4.52 -9.50
N SER A 141 11.31 5.78 -9.23
CA SER A 141 11.51 6.43 -7.92
C SER A 141 10.54 5.95 -6.84
N GLN A 142 9.49 5.23 -7.21
CA GLN A 142 8.47 4.72 -6.30
C GLN A 142 8.57 3.20 -6.08
N LYS A 143 9.56 2.56 -6.67
CA LYS A 143 9.85 1.14 -6.45
C LYS A 143 10.23 0.88 -5.00
N LEU A 144 9.73 -0.22 -4.47
CA LEU A 144 10.07 -0.69 -3.13
C LEU A 144 11.20 -1.73 -3.20
N THR A 145 11.95 -1.86 -2.13
CA THR A 145 12.83 -3.02 -1.94
C THR A 145 11.99 -4.28 -1.70
N VAL A 146 12.58 -5.46 -1.91
CA VAL A 146 11.92 -6.74 -1.61
C VAL A 146 11.45 -6.79 -0.16
N ASP A 147 12.27 -6.31 0.80
CA ASP A 147 11.91 -6.28 2.21
C ASP A 147 10.70 -5.36 2.46
N GLU A 148 10.71 -4.14 1.94
CA GLU A 148 9.58 -3.22 2.04
C GLU A 148 8.31 -3.84 1.47
N ALA A 149 8.39 -4.48 0.29
CA ALA A 149 7.25 -5.13 -0.35
C ALA A 149 6.71 -6.33 0.44
N VAL A 150 7.59 -7.20 0.97
CA VAL A 150 7.18 -8.31 1.86
C VAL A 150 6.48 -7.78 3.11
N ARG A 151 7.02 -6.73 3.72
CA ARG A 151 6.42 -6.11 4.91
C ARG A 151 5.01 -5.58 4.67
N LEU A 152 4.69 -5.11 3.47
CA LEU A 152 3.33 -4.67 3.14
C LEU A 152 2.27 -5.74 3.41
N PHE A 153 2.60 -7.00 3.10
CA PHE A 153 1.68 -8.14 3.17
C PHE A 153 1.87 -9.01 4.43
N THR A 154 2.74 -8.59 5.34
CA THR A 154 3.01 -9.29 6.60
C THR A 154 2.80 -8.37 7.80
N ILE A 155 3.88 -7.86 8.39
CA ILE A 155 3.81 -7.04 9.60
C ILE A 155 3.01 -5.75 9.42
N ASN A 156 3.10 -5.10 8.26
CA ASN A 156 2.35 -3.87 8.03
C ASN A 156 0.85 -4.14 7.92
N ALA A 157 0.45 -5.25 7.30
CA ALA A 157 -0.96 -5.67 7.25
C ALA A 157 -1.48 -6.05 8.64
N ALA A 158 -0.67 -6.76 9.44
CA ALA A 158 -1.01 -7.09 10.82
C ALA A 158 -1.15 -5.82 11.69
N TYR A 159 -0.22 -4.87 11.53
CA TYR A 159 -0.33 -3.57 12.19
C TYR A 159 -1.61 -2.85 11.81
N GLN A 160 -1.96 -2.83 10.52
CA GLN A 160 -3.15 -2.16 10.02
C GLN A 160 -4.45 -2.73 10.62
N SER A 161 -4.49 -4.02 10.91
CA SER A 161 -5.62 -4.70 11.55
C SER A 161 -5.55 -4.73 13.09
N LEU A 162 -4.59 -4.01 13.71
CA LEU A 162 -4.37 -4.00 15.18
C LEU A 162 -3.97 -5.38 15.75
N GLU A 163 -3.29 -6.21 14.94
CA GLU A 163 -2.96 -7.60 15.26
C GLU A 163 -1.45 -7.90 15.25
N GLU A 164 -0.58 -6.89 15.18
CA GLU A 164 0.88 -7.05 15.11
C GLU A 164 1.49 -7.76 16.34
N ASN A 165 0.76 -7.78 17.45
CA ASN A 165 1.19 -8.49 18.65
C ASN A 165 0.94 -10.00 18.59
N ILE A 166 0.10 -10.46 17.64
CA ILE A 166 -0.29 -11.88 17.54
C ILE A 166 0.06 -12.51 16.19
N LYS A 167 0.39 -11.73 15.16
CA LYS A 167 0.80 -12.22 13.83
C LYS A 167 1.66 -11.20 13.07
N GLY A 168 2.11 -11.55 11.87
CA GLY A 168 2.84 -10.68 10.94
C GLY A 168 4.36 -10.83 11.01
N THR A 169 4.90 -11.50 12.03
CA THR A 169 6.32 -11.85 12.17
C THR A 169 6.47 -13.24 12.74
N LEU A 170 7.62 -13.89 12.50
CA LEU A 170 7.97 -15.20 13.07
C LEU A 170 8.66 -15.01 14.42
N GLU A 171 7.88 -14.70 15.45
CA GLU A 171 8.34 -14.47 16.81
C GLU A 171 7.64 -15.43 17.79
N ILE A 172 8.34 -15.79 18.87
CA ILE A 172 7.78 -16.65 19.93
C ILE A 172 6.56 -15.94 20.55
N GLY A 173 5.45 -16.65 20.61
CA GLY A 173 4.19 -16.15 21.17
C GLY A 173 3.20 -15.64 20.14
N LYS A 174 3.59 -15.55 18.86
CA LYS A 174 2.68 -15.24 17.74
C LYS A 174 2.16 -16.51 17.07
N TYR A 175 1.08 -16.36 16.31
CA TYR A 175 0.55 -17.45 15.48
C TYR A 175 1.59 -17.93 14.47
N ALA A 176 1.62 -19.23 14.22
CA ALA A 176 2.48 -19.86 13.24
C ALA A 176 1.86 -19.76 11.81
N ASP A 177 1.46 -18.55 11.41
CA ASP A 177 1.00 -18.26 10.06
C ASP A 177 2.22 -18.14 9.14
N ILE A 178 2.62 -19.26 8.54
CA ILE A 178 3.87 -19.43 7.81
C ILE A 178 3.58 -19.81 6.36
N VAL A 179 4.26 -19.15 5.43
CA VAL A 179 4.26 -19.50 4.02
C VAL A 179 5.67 -19.94 3.61
N GLY A 180 5.80 -21.16 3.08
CA GLY A 180 7.02 -21.63 2.46
C GLY A 180 7.05 -21.28 0.98
N LEU A 181 8.20 -20.82 0.48
CA LEU A 181 8.42 -20.52 -0.93
C LEU A 181 9.47 -21.48 -1.51
N GLU A 182 9.29 -21.91 -2.76
CA GLU A 182 10.25 -22.80 -3.45
C GLU A 182 11.63 -22.15 -3.63
N ARG A 183 11.69 -20.81 -3.71
CA ARG A 183 12.94 -20.04 -3.88
C ARG A 183 12.96 -18.85 -2.94
N ASN A 184 14.18 -18.48 -2.52
CA ASN A 184 14.39 -17.29 -1.71
C ASN A 184 14.28 -16.03 -2.58
N ILE A 185 13.17 -15.31 -2.45
CA ILE A 185 12.86 -14.10 -3.25
C ILE A 185 13.82 -12.93 -3.00
N TYR A 186 14.62 -12.98 -1.94
CA TYR A 186 15.68 -12.00 -1.68
C TYR A 186 16.95 -12.23 -2.50
N ASN A 187 17.12 -13.43 -3.09
CA ASN A 187 18.34 -13.87 -3.75
C ASN A 187 18.17 -14.20 -5.24
N ILE A 188 17.00 -13.92 -5.81
CA ILE A 188 16.71 -14.12 -7.23
C ILE A 188 16.52 -12.77 -7.93
N PRO A 189 16.61 -12.71 -9.28
CA PRO A 189 16.23 -11.53 -10.03
C PRO A 189 14.81 -11.09 -9.72
N GLU A 190 14.58 -9.78 -9.56
CA GLU A 190 13.27 -9.21 -9.22
C GLU A 190 12.17 -9.64 -10.22
N ASP A 191 12.53 -9.78 -11.50
CA ASP A 191 11.60 -10.19 -12.56
C ASP A 191 11.10 -11.65 -12.41
N GLU A 192 11.77 -12.48 -11.60
CA GLU A 192 11.38 -13.87 -11.35
C GLU A 192 10.49 -14.05 -10.11
N ILE A 193 10.28 -13.00 -9.32
CA ILE A 193 9.51 -13.09 -8.06
C ILE A 193 8.08 -13.59 -8.32
N LYS A 194 7.44 -13.12 -9.39
CA LYS A 194 6.07 -13.50 -9.78
C LYS A 194 5.89 -14.98 -10.12
N ASP A 195 6.99 -15.65 -10.50
CA ASP A 195 7.00 -17.05 -10.94
C ASP A 195 7.33 -18.03 -9.81
N VAL A 196 7.63 -17.54 -8.62
CA VAL A 196 7.92 -18.36 -7.43
C VAL A 196 6.62 -18.98 -6.93
N LYS A 197 6.68 -20.27 -6.59
CA LYS A 197 5.51 -20.98 -6.06
C LYS A 197 5.56 -21.08 -4.55
N VAL A 198 4.36 -21.15 -3.98
CA VAL A 198 4.17 -21.54 -2.59
C VAL A 198 4.35 -23.06 -2.50
N SER A 199 5.20 -23.51 -1.58
CA SER A 199 5.53 -24.94 -1.36
C SER A 199 4.63 -25.58 -0.27
#